data_78efa902df6415fb3e017954f9e10154
#
_entry.id   78efa902df6415fb3e017954f9e10154
#
_cell.length_a   1.000
_cell.length_b   1.000
_cell.length_c   1.000
_cell.angle_alpha   90.00
_cell.angle_beta   90.00
_cell.angle_gamma   90.00
#
_symmetry.space_group_name_H-M   'P 1'
#
loop_
_entity.id
_entity.type
_entity.pdbx_description
1 polymer ?
#
loop_
_entity_poly.entity_id
_entity_poly.type
_entity_poly.pdbx_seq_one_letter_code
_entity_poly.pdbx_strand_id
1 'polypeptide(L)'
;MSDNRTLLTDMAAGLFADLAGKPFDVAWPQVAEAGFSTLLVPEDAGGFGGDWADVLAVLRLAGLNALVAPLAEPVIAHWLLAGAGIAAPEGLISIAAPGQRVPYGRHATAVVHVEGGMLSLYHADACTFDEALSPAGEPWDAVSFTGAAAAWAACDVDLLALGAFARVASASGALEAAFTLAIDHVNTRVQFGRALAKFQAVQQAMAEFSEEAAAVDASAAACAAALDYGHASFEIAAAKLRMGIAVDRAVPIAHRMHGAIGFTIEYALNHLTRRLMGWRSEFGGDAFWAERLGRRVAGLGGHGLWREMSARTDRIVG
;
A
#
# COMPACT_ATOMS: atom_id res chain seq x y z
N MET A 1 15.80 -13.95 7.26
CA MET A 1 14.37 -13.91 7.62
C MET A 1 14.21 -14.74 8.87
N SER A 2 13.42 -14.28 9.85
CA SER A 2 13.06 -15.10 11.00
C SER A 2 12.14 -16.25 10.55
N ASP A 3 12.14 -17.39 11.26
CA ASP A 3 11.25 -18.53 10.96
C ASP A 3 9.78 -18.08 10.96
N ASN A 4 9.42 -17.15 11.86
CA ASN A 4 8.08 -16.57 11.96
C ASN A 4 7.67 -15.81 10.69
N ARG A 5 8.58 -15.01 10.09
CA ARG A 5 8.29 -14.27 8.84
C ARG A 5 8.05 -15.21 7.68
N THR A 6 8.81 -16.31 7.58
CA THR A 6 8.60 -17.32 6.53
C THR A 6 7.21 -17.94 6.65
N LEU A 7 6.81 -18.37 7.85
CA LEU A 7 5.49 -18.94 8.09
C LEU A 7 4.36 -17.94 7.78
N LEU A 8 4.51 -16.68 8.20
CA LEU A 8 3.57 -15.61 7.92
C LEU A 8 3.38 -15.37 6.41
N THR A 9 4.49 -15.31 5.66
CA THR A 9 4.44 -15.09 4.22
C THR A 9 3.86 -16.28 3.47
N ASP A 10 4.15 -17.51 3.88
CA ASP A 10 3.58 -18.72 3.27
C ASP A 10 2.07 -18.78 3.49
N MET A 11 1.59 -18.45 4.71
CA MET A 11 0.17 -18.36 5.03
C MET A 11 -0.53 -17.28 4.19
N ALA A 12 0.05 -16.09 4.13
CA ALA A 12 -0.50 -14.98 3.35
C ALA A 12 -0.52 -15.30 1.84
N ALA A 13 0.55 -15.89 1.30
CA ALA A 13 0.66 -16.26 -0.11
C ALA A 13 -0.42 -17.28 -0.50
N GLY A 14 -0.61 -18.33 0.30
CA GLY A 14 -1.65 -19.33 0.06
C GLY A 14 -3.05 -18.73 0.09
N LEU A 15 -3.40 -18.01 1.17
CA LEU A 15 -4.71 -17.41 1.33
C LEU A 15 -5.02 -16.38 0.22
N PHE A 16 -4.09 -15.49 -0.10
CA PHE A 16 -4.37 -14.44 -1.09
C PHE A 16 -4.43 -14.99 -2.52
N ALA A 17 -3.71 -16.06 -2.84
CA ALA A 17 -3.84 -16.76 -4.10
C ALA A 17 -5.25 -17.39 -4.25
N ASP A 18 -5.79 -18.00 -3.19
CA ASP A 18 -7.13 -18.57 -3.17
C ASP A 18 -8.23 -17.50 -3.26
N LEU A 19 -7.95 -16.30 -2.76
CA LEU A 19 -8.86 -15.16 -2.78
C LEU A 19 -8.72 -14.27 -4.01
N ALA A 20 -7.76 -14.52 -4.91
CA ALA A 20 -7.55 -13.74 -6.11
C ALA A 20 -8.84 -13.69 -6.96
N GLY A 21 -9.30 -12.48 -7.29
CA GLY A 21 -10.53 -12.26 -8.05
C GLY A 21 -11.85 -12.51 -7.29
N LYS A 22 -11.81 -12.84 -6.01
CA LYS A 22 -13.03 -12.94 -5.18
C LYS A 22 -13.51 -11.55 -4.77
N PRO A 23 -14.83 -11.32 -4.68
CA PRO A 23 -15.37 -10.05 -4.23
C PRO A 23 -15.16 -9.83 -2.72
N PHE A 24 -15.34 -8.59 -2.27
CA PHE A 24 -15.09 -8.17 -0.89
C PHE A 24 -15.82 -9.00 0.18
N ASP A 25 -17.09 -9.31 -0.04
CA ASP A 25 -17.93 -10.08 0.87
C ASP A 25 -17.46 -11.54 1.06
N VAL A 26 -16.67 -12.05 0.13
CA VAL A 26 -16.02 -13.38 0.23
C VAL A 26 -14.61 -13.27 0.79
N ALA A 27 -13.85 -12.25 0.36
CA ALA A 27 -12.45 -12.13 0.72
C ALA A 27 -12.25 -11.60 2.14
N TRP A 28 -12.98 -10.54 2.53
CA TRP A 28 -12.77 -9.89 3.82
C TRP A 28 -12.97 -10.83 5.03
N PRO A 29 -14.04 -11.65 5.14
CA PRO A 29 -14.20 -12.53 6.30
C PRO A 29 -13.01 -13.47 6.49
N GLN A 30 -12.44 -14.02 5.42
CA GLN A 30 -11.30 -14.94 5.51
C GLN A 30 -10.00 -14.23 5.88
N VAL A 31 -9.80 -13.01 5.35
CA VAL A 31 -8.66 -12.15 5.73
C VAL A 31 -8.75 -11.74 7.20
N ALA A 32 -9.95 -11.40 7.68
CA ALA A 32 -10.20 -11.04 9.07
C ALA A 32 -9.96 -12.22 10.02
N GLU A 33 -10.44 -13.43 9.66
CA GLU A 33 -10.23 -14.66 10.43
C GLU A 33 -8.75 -15.04 10.52
N ALA A 34 -7.96 -14.78 9.48
CA ALA A 34 -6.53 -15.02 9.47
C ALA A 34 -5.74 -14.12 10.45
N GLY A 35 -6.36 -13.06 10.99
CA GLY A 35 -5.81 -12.24 12.07
C GLY A 35 -4.74 -11.22 11.65
N PHE A 36 -4.49 -11.02 10.35
CA PHE A 36 -3.45 -10.08 9.88
C PHE A 36 -3.60 -8.65 10.40
N SER A 37 -4.81 -8.24 10.80
CA SER A 37 -5.06 -6.91 11.37
C SER A 37 -4.25 -6.63 12.64
N THR A 38 -3.86 -7.66 13.39
CA THR A 38 -3.08 -7.54 14.63
C THR A 38 -1.58 -7.77 14.45
N LEU A 39 -1.09 -7.69 13.21
CA LEU A 39 0.31 -8.01 12.84
C LEU A 39 1.35 -7.21 13.65
N LEU A 40 1.10 -5.92 13.87
CA LEU A 40 1.99 -5.02 14.64
C LEU A 40 1.61 -4.92 16.12
N VAL A 41 0.54 -5.57 16.56
CA VAL A 41 0.14 -5.57 17.97
C VAL A 41 1.06 -6.51 18.73
N PRO A 42 1.60 -6.12 19.91
CA PRO A 42 2.45 -6.98 20.73
C PRO A 42 1.78 -8.29 21.12
N GLU A 43 2.58 -9.37 21.30
CA GLU A 43 2.07 -10.69 21.66
C GLU A 43 1.34 -10.69 23.01
N ASP A 44 1.84 -9.95 24.00
CA ASP A 44 1.22 -9.79 25.30
C ASP A 44 -0.13 -9.05 25.27
N ALA A 45 -0.37 -8.29 24.17
CA ALA A 45 -1.66 -7.66 23.88
C ALA A 45 -2.52 -8.49 22.90
N GLY A 46 -2.13 -9.73 22.59
CA GLY A 46 -2.90 -10.66 21.75
C GLY A 46 -2.65 -10.52 20.25
N GLY A 47 -1.56 -9.89 19.83
CA GLY A 47 -1.15 -9.76 18.43
C GLY A 47 -0.02 -10.70 18.03
N PHE A 48 0.54 -10.46 16.83
CA PHE A 48 1.66 -11.25 16.28
C PHE A 48 3.04 -10.75 16.73
N GLY A 49 3.15 -9.53 17.28
CA GLY A 49 4.45 -8.93 17.63
C GLY A 49 5.38 -8.72 16.45
N GLY A 50 4.85 -8.59 15.25
CA GLY A 50 5.61 -8.37 14.02
C GLY A 50 6.17 -6.95 13.88
N ASP A 51 6.94 -6.75 12.85
CA ASP A 51 7.56 -5.48 12.48
C ASP A 51 7.01 -4.92 11.15
N TRP A 52 7.48 -3.72 10.74
CA TRP A 52 7.04 -3.11 9.47
C TRP A 52 7.55 -3.86 8.24
N ALA A 53 8.61 -4.65 8.36
CA ALA A 53 9.05 -5.53 7.29
C ALA A 53 8.08 -6.71 7.10
N ASP A 54 7.42 -7.18 8.16
CA ASP A 54 6.33 -8.19 8.07
C ASP A 54 5.08 -7.58 7.40
N VAL A 55 4.73 -6.33 7.76
CA VAL A 55 3.64 -5.59 7.10
C VAL A 55 3.92 -5.41 5.61
N LEU A 56 5.14 -5.00 5.25
CA LEU A 56 5.55 -4.90 3.86
C LEU A 56 5.36 -6.22 3.12
N ALA A 57 5.83 -7.32 3.68
CA ALA A 57 5.74 -8.65 3.05
C ALA A 57 4.27 -9.05 2.78
N VAL A 58 3.39 -8.86 3.76
CA VAL A 58 1.96 -9.18 3.64
C VAL A 58 1.24 -8.25 2.66
N LEU A 59 1.46 -6.94 2.72
CA LEU A 59 0.85 -5.98 1.79
C LEU A 59 1.33 -6.16 0.35
N ARG A 60 2.61 -6.51 0.15
CA ARG A 60 3.16 -6.85 -1.16
C ARG A 60 2.45 -8.06 -1.76
N LEU A 61 2.22 -9.12 -0.98
CA LEU A 61 1.48 -10.31 -1.40
C LEU A 61 0.01 -9.99 -1.72
N ALA A 62 -0.63 -9.11 -0.94
CA ALA A 62 -1.98 -8.62 -1.24
C ALA A 62 -2.04 -7.88 -2.58
N GLY A 63 -1.06 -7.01 -2.85
CA GLY A 63 -0.92 -6.31 -4.12
C GLY A 63 -0.67 -7.24 -5.30
N LEU A 64 0.21 -8.24 -5.14
CA LEU A 64 0.55 -9.25 -6.13
C LEU A 64 -0.67 -10.05 -6.59
N ASN A 65 -1.59 -10.35 -5.67
CA ASN A 65 -2.82 -11.10 -5.93
C ASN A 65 -4.02 -10.20 -6.24
N ALA A 66 -3.84 -8.89 -6.34
CA ALA A 66 -4.94 -7.93 -6.52
C ALA A 66 -6.09 -8.17 -5.51
N LEU A 67 -5.76 -8.43 -4.25
CA LEU A 67 -6.71 -8.76 -3.19
C LEU A 67 -7.79 -7.68 -3.03
N VAL A 68 -9.06 -8.07 -3.01
CA VAL A 68 -10.23 -7.18 -2.84
C VAL A 68 -10.63 -7.18 -1.35
N ALA A 69 -9.74 -6.71 -0.49
CA ALA A 69 -10.01 -6.55 0.93
C ALA A 69 -9.14 -5.42 1.51
N PRO A 70 -9.65 -4.62 2.45
CA PRO A 70 -8.83 -3.70 3.22
C PRO A 70 -7.94 -4.50 4.16
N LEU A 71 -6.65 -4.35 4.05
CA LEU A 71 -5.68 -5.03 4.90
C LEU A 71 -4.79 -4.03 5.64
N ALA A 72 -4.33 -3.00 4.93
CA ALA A 72 -3.45 -1.98 5.47
C ALA A 72 -4.13 -1.15 6.57
N GLU A 73 -5.38 -0.78 6.34
CA GLU A 73 -6.15 0.06 7.25
C GLU A 73 -6.37 -0.59 8.61
N PRO A 74 -6.85 -1.85 8.70
CA PRO A 74 -6.96 -2.55 9.97
C PRO A 74 -5.62 -2.74 10.68
N VAL A 75 -4.54 -3.07 9.96
CA VAL A 75 -3.19 -3.23 10.55
C VAL A 75 -2.75 -1.93 11.22
N ILE A 76 -2.85 -0.80 10.52
CA ILE A 76 -2.47 0.51 11.05
C ILE A 76 -3.38 0.91 12.21
N ALA A 77 -4.70 0.68 12.10
CA ALA A 77 -5.66 1.03 13.14
C ALA A 77 -5.42 0.25 14.44
N HIS A 78 -5.23 -1.07 14.36
CA HIS A 78 -4.96 -1.89 15.55
C HIS A 78 -3.64 -1.51 16.22
N TRP A 79 -2.59 -1.25 15.43
CA TRP A 79 -1.31 -0.78 15.95
C TRP A 79 -1.44 0.55 16.71
N LEU A 80 -2.17 1.52 16.14
CA LEU A 80 -2.41 2.82 16.77
C LEU A 80 -3.22 2.69 18.06
N LEU A 81 -4.29 1.89 18.05
CA LEU A 81 -5.15 1.68 19.22
C LEU A 81 -4.39 0.96 20.32
N ALA A 82 -3.62 -0.09 20.01
CA ALA A 82 -2.79 -0.79 20.98
C ALA A 82 -1.74 0.14 21.61
N GLY A 83 -1.04 0.95 20.80
CA GLY A 83 -0.09 1.95 21.27
C GLY A 83 -0.72 3.03 22.17
N ALA A 84 -2.00 3.32 21.98
CA ALA A 84 -2.78 4.26 22.79
C ALA A 84 -3.43 3.62 24.02
N GLY A 85 -3.33 2.29 24.20
CA GLY A 85 -4.02 1.57 25.28
C GLY A 85 -5.55 1.54 25.11
N ILE A 86 -6.05 1.70 23.88
CA ILE A 86 -7.47 1.68 23.54
C ILE A 86 -7.83 0.30 23.00
N ALA A 87 -8.85 -0.34 23.54
CA ALA A 87 -9.34 -1.62 23.05
C ALA A 87 -9.91 -1.45 21.62
N ALA A 88 -9.46 -2.27 20.69
CA ALA A 88 -9.97 -2.28 19.32
C ALA A 88 -11.39 -2.90 19.30
N PRO A 89 -12.38 -2.25 18.68
CA PRO A 89 -13.70 -2.86 18.48
C PRO A 89 -13.64 -4.01 17.47
N GLU A 90 -14.62 -4.89 17.54
CA GLU A 90 -14.75 -5.99 16.58
C GLU A 90 -15.14 -5.47 15.16
N GLY A 91 -14.73 -6.22 14.14
CA GLY A 91 -15.05 -5.96 12.75
C GLY A 91 -13.99 -5.17 12.00
N LEU A 92 -14.40 -4.53 10.89
CA LEU A 92 -13.51 -3.74 10.06
C LEU A 92 -13.26 -2.37 10.70
N ILE A 93 -12.01 -2.08 11.03
CA ILE A 93 -11.59 -0.75 11.46
C ILE A 93 -10.82 -0.11 10.28
N SER A 94 -11.33 1.01 9.79
CA SER A 94 -10.63 1.78 8.75
C SER A 94 -9.93 3.01 9.35
N ILE A 95 -9.16 3.72 8.51
CA ILE A 95 -8.40 4.91 8.91
C ILE A 95 -8.85 6.13 8.12
N ALA A 96 -8.93 7.28 8.78
CA ALA A 96 -9.23 8.58 8.20
C ALA A 96 -8.05 9.54 8.41
N ALA A 97 -7.22 9.70 7.39
CA ALA A 97 -6.19 10.74 7.39
C ALA A 97 -6.81 12.10 7.00
N PRO A 98 -6.34 13.24 7.55
CA PRO A 98 -6.88 14.55 7.25
C PRO A 98 -6.96 14.86 5.77
N GLY A 99 -8.13 15.29 5.29
CA GLY A 99 -8.36 15.63 3.88
C GLY A 99 -8.37 14.44 2.92
N GLN A 100 -8.34 13.20 3.42
CA GLN A 100 -8.41 11.98 2.61
C GLN A 100 -9.77 11.31 2.75
N ARG A 101 -10.12 10.50 1.76
CA ARG A 101 -11.25 9.58 1.82
C ARG A 101 -10.86 8.33 2.61
N VAL A 102 -11.83 7.61 3.09
CA VAL A 102 -11.70 6.41 3.94
C VAL A 102 -11.88 5.16 3.08
N PRO A 103 -10.86 4.31 2.98
CA PRO A 103 -11.00 3.02 2.29
C PRO A 103 -12.03 2.15 2.99
N TYR A 104 -12.97 1.62 2.22
CA TYR A 104 -14.06 0.76 2.71
C TYR A 104 -14.86 1.38 3.88
N GLY A 105 -14.97 2.71 3.93
CA GLY A 105 -15.60 3.44 5.03
C GLY A 105 -17.02 2.97 5.34
N ARG A 106 -17.86 2.80 4.31
CA ARG A 106 -19.26 2.31 4.44
C ARG A 106 -19.38 0.89 5.03
N HIS A 107 -18.29 0.12 5.00
CA HIS A 107 -18.24 -1.24 5.56
C HIS A 107 -17.54 -1.29 6.91
N ALA A 108 -16.95 -0.18 7.36
CA ALA A 108 -16.23 -0.12 8.61
C ALA A 108 -17.20 -0.12 9.80
N THR A 109 -16.86 -0.87 10.85
CA THR A 109 -17.56 -0.81 12.15
C THR A 109 -17.03 0.33 13.00
N ALA A 110 -15.80 0.77 12.74
CA ALA A 110 -15.18 1.93 13.37
C ALA A 110 -14.14 2.59 12.46
N VAL A 111 -13.83 3.85 12.74
CA VAL A 111 -12.83 4.64 12.03
C VAL A 111 -11.86 5.24 13.04
N VAL A 112 -10.56 5.04 12.82
CA VAL A 112 -9.49 5.72 13.54
C VAL A 112 -9.10 6.97 12.76
N HIS A 113 -9.12 8.11 13.42
CA HIS A 113 -8.73 9.42 12.88
C HIS A 113 -7.58 10.00 13.69
N VAL A 114 -6.57 10.55 13.03
CA VAL A 114 -5.46 11.25 13.67
C VAL A 114 -5.33 12.63 13.07
N GLU A 115 -5.54 13.66 13.89
CA GLU A 115 -5.41 15.05 13.50
C GLU A 115 -5.00 15.91 14.71
N GLY A 116 -4.15 16.91 14.48
CA GLY A 116 -3.76 17.87 15.52
C GLY A 116 -3.05 17.26 16.73
N GLY A 117 -2.34 16.15 16.57
CA GLY A 117 -1.67 15.44 17.68
C GLY A 117 -2.60 14.57 18.51
N MET A 118 -3.79 14.27 17.98
CA MET A 118 -4.84 13.49 18.68
C MET A 118 -5.31 12.33 17.82
N LEU A 119 -5.29 11.13 18.38
CA LEU A 119 -6.00 9.96 17.87
C LEU A 119 -7.42 9.96 18.42
N SER A 120 -8.39 9.72 17.57
CA SER A 120 -9.80 9.57 17.94
C SER A 120 -10.38 8.31 17.30
N LEU A 121 -11.10 7.53 18.07
CA LEU A 121 -11.84 6.34 17.61
C LEU A 121 -13.33 6.71 17.51
N TYR A 122 -13.92 6.53 16.34
CA TYR A 122 -15.34 6.72 16.10
C TYR A 122 -15.99 5.39 15.71
N HIS A 123 -17.10 5.01 16.35
CA HIS A 123 -17.95 3.94 15.86
C HIS A 123 -18.73 4.40 14.62
N ALA A 124 -19.15 3.44 13.78
CA ALA A 124 -19.83 3.73 12.52
C ALA A 124 -21.09 4.58 12.67
N ASP A 125 -21.83 4.46 13.78
CA ASP A 125 -23.02 5.26 14.09
C ASP A 125 -22.71 6.73 14.40
N ALA A 126 -21.46 7.05 14.75
CA ALA A 126 -20.96 8.42 14.90
C ALA A 126 -20.39 9.01 13.61
N CYS A 127 -20.50 8.30 12.47
CA CYS A 127 -19.98 8.68 11.16
C CYS A 127 -21.11 8.75 10.13
N THR A 128 -20.94 9.62 9.13
CA THR A 128 -21.70 9.54 7.87
C THR A 128 -20.71 9.41 6.72
N PHE A 129 -21.07 8.59 5.73
CA PHE A 129 -20.22 8.33 4.58
C PHE A 129 -20.89 8.82 3.29
N ASP A 130 -20.18 9.69 2.55
CA ASP A 130 -20.54 10.01 1.17
C ASP A 130 -19.83 9.03 0.26
N GLU A 131 -20.62 8.11 -0.30
CA GLU A 131 -20.13 6.95 -1.02
C GLU A 131 -19.45 7.32 -2.33
N ALA A 132 -18.27 6.77 -2.55
CA ALA A 132 -17.55 6.86 -3.81
C ALA A 132 -16.76 5.56 -4.07
N LEU A 133 -16.21 5.46 -5.27
CA LEU A 133 -15.38 4.36 -5.67
C LEU A 133 -14.00 4.87 -6.12
N SER A 134 -12.98 4.10 -5.81
CA SER A 134 -11.64 4.27 -6.37
C SER A 134 -11.61 3.91 -7.86
N PRO A 135 -10.56 4.22 -8.61
CA PRO A 135 -10.39 3.73 -9.98
C PRO A 135 -10.48 2.21 -10.11
N ALA A 136 -10.15 1.47 -9.05
CA ALA A 136 -10.29 0.02 -9.00
C ALA A 136 -11.76 -0.45 -8.83
N GLY A 137 -12.68 0.45 -8.51
CA GLY A 137 -14.07 0.12 -8.19
C GLY A 137 -14.28 -0.30 -6.73
N GLU A 138 -13.31 -0.01 -5.87
CA GLU A 138 -13.36 -0.31 -4.44
C GLU A 138 -13.92 0.88 -3.66
N PRO A 139 -14.63 0.67 -2.53
CA PRO A 139 -15.16 1.73 -1.69
C PRO A 139 -14.07 2.71 -1.24
N TRP A 140 -14.31 4.01 -1.47
CA TRP A 140 -13.38 5.10 -1.18
C TRP A 140 -14.18 6.32 -0.76
N ASP A 141 -14.69 6.31 0.48
CA ASP A 141 -15.78 7.16 0.94
C ASP A 141 -15.26 8.44 1.61
N ALA A 142 -15.97 9.57 1.44
CA ALA A 142 -15.74 10.70 2.31
C ALA A 142 -16.45 10.48 3.64
N VAL A 143 -15.77 10.79 4.75
CA VAL A 143 -16.34 10.65 6.10
C VAL A 143 -16.61 12.02 6.72
N SER A 144 -17.74 12.13 7.42
CA SER A 144 -18.03 13.23 8.34
C SER A 144 -18.33 12.64 9.72
N PHE A 145 -17.63 13.15 10.74
CA PHE A 145 -17.86 12.75 12.13
C PHE A 145 -19.01 13.55 12.69
N THR A 146 -20.12 12.90 12.98
CA THR A 146 -21.39 13.52 13.42
C THR A 146 -21.68 13.30 14.89
N GLY A 147 -20.97 12.35 15.52
CA GLY A 147 -21.06 12.02 16.94
C GLY A 147 -19.75 12.29 17.68
N ALA A 148 -19.77 12.02 18.98
CA ALA A 148 -18.58 12.08 19.81
C ALA A 148 -17.65 10.89 19.53
N ALA A 149 -16.34 11.09 19.67
CA ALA A 149 -15.39 9.99 19.67
C ALA A 149 -15.66 9.05 20.86
N ALA A 150 -15.62 7.75 20.63
CA ALA A 150 -15.78 6.72 21.66
C ALA A 150 -14.55 6.67 22.60
N ALA A 151 -13.37 6.95 22.05
CA ALA A 151 -12.12 7.06 22.79
C ALA A 151 -11.17 8.02 22.06
N TRP A 152 -10.19 8.55 22.80
CA TRP A 152 -9.16 9.43 22.25
C TRP A 152 -7.87 9.34 23.08
N ALA A 153 -6.73 9.63 22.44
CA ALA A 153 -5.42 9.70 23.09
C ALA A 153 -4.50 10.66 22.34
N ALA A 154 -3.47 11.15 23.01
CA ALA A 154 -2.40 11.91 22.33
C ALA A 154 -1.66 10.98 21.34
N CYS A 155 -1.43 11.46 20.12
CA CYS A 155 -0.78 10.69 19.07
C CYS A 155 -0.13 11.62 18.05
N ASP A 156 1.19 11.53 17.91
CA ASP A 156 1.98 12.33 16.96
C ASP A 156 2.36 11.53 15.69
N VAL A 157 1.49 10.60 15.28
CA VAL A 157 1.71 9.77 14.10
C VAL A 157 1.17 10.46 12.86
N ASP A 158 1.98 10.52 11.80
CA ASP A 158 1.54 10.98 10.48
C ASP A 158 0.77 9.86 9.77
N LEU A 159 -0.55 9.79 10.01
CA LEU A 159 -1.43 8.77 9.44
C LEU A 159 -1.47 8.83 7.91
N LEU A 160 -1.31 10.02 7.32
CA LEU A 160 -1.20 10.18 5.87
C LEU A 160 0.03 9.46 5.33
N ALA A 161 1.17 9.60 6.03
CA ALA A 161 2.40 8.92 5.64
C ALA A 161 2.29 7.40 5.78
N LEU A 162 1.68 6.88 6.84
CA LEU A 162 1.46 5.43 6.97
C LEU A 162 0.55 4.87 5.87
N GLY A 163 -0.53 5.57 5.54
CA GLY A 163 -1.36 5.20 4.39
C GLY A 163 -0.60 5.23 3.06
N ALA A 164 0.27 6.22 2.86
CA ALA A 164 1.14 6.29 1.69
C ALA A 164 2.13 5.11 1.63
N PHE A 165 2.79 4.75 2.76
CA PHE A 165 3.62 3.56 2.84
C PHE A 165 2.85 2.30 2.44
N ALA A 166 1.64 2.12 2.98
CA ALA A 166 0.82 0.96 2.67
C ALA A 166 0.52 0.84 1.16
N ARG A 167 0.26 1.96 0.48
CA ARG A 167 0.06 1.97 -0.97
C ARG A 167 1.34 1.66 -1.75
N VAL A 168 2.50 2.12 -1.28
CA VAL A 168 3.81 1.76 -1.86
C VAL A 168 4.06 0.25 -1.71
N ALA A 169 3.82 -0.31 -0.53
CA ALA A 169 3.98 -1.73 -0.25
C ALA A 169 3.09 -2.61 -1.15
N SER A 170 1.80 -2.26 -1.27
CA SER A 170 0.88 -2.98 -2.16
C SER A 170 1.25 -2.80 -3.64
N ALA A 171 1.70 -1.61 -4.05
CA ALA A 171 2.09 -1.33 -5.42
C ALA A 171 3.34 -2.10 -5.85
N SER A 172 4.29 -2.39 -4.95
CA SER A 172 5.47 -3.20 -5.28
C SER A 172 5.06 -4.59 -5.77
N GLY A 173 4.11 -5.25 -5.08
CA GLY A 173 3.58 -6.55 -5.52
C GLY A 173 2.74 -6.48 -6.79
N ALA A 174 1.90 -5.45 -6.93
CA ALA A 174 1.07 -5.30 -8.12
C ALA A 174 1.89 -4.99 -9.39
N LEU A 175 2.98 -4.24 -9.27
CA LEU A 175 3.93 -4.00 -10.38
C LEU A 175 4.66 -5.29 -10.78
N GLU A 176 5.08 -6.10 -9.81
CA GLU A 176 5.69 -7.41 -10.08
C GLU A 176 4.71 -8.34 -10.81
N ALA A 177 3.47 -8.45 -10.34
CA ALA A 177 2.46 -9.26 -11.01
C ALA A 177 2.17 -8.78 -12.43
N ALA A 178 2.03 -7.47 -12.63
CA ALA A 178 1.81 -6.87 -13.95
C ALA A 178 3.02 -7.10 -14.90
N PHE A 179 4.24 -7.01 -14.36
CA PHE A 179 5.47 -7.32 -15.11
C PHE A 179 5.53 -8.78 -15.52
N THR A 180 5.25 -9.70 -14.60
CA THR A 180 5.22 -11.14 -14.86
C THR A 180 4.21 -11.50 -15.96
N LEU A 181 2.97 -10.97 -15.87
CA LEU A 181 1.97 -11.13 -16.92
C LEU A 181 2.46 -10.60 -18.26
N ALA A 182 3.16 -9.47 -18.29
CA ALA A 182 3.68 -8.89 -19.51
C ALA A 182 4.82 -9.74 -20.11
N ILE A 183 5.73 -10.27 -19.29
CA ILE A 183 6.79 -11.18 -19.71
C ILE A 183 6.20 -12.44 -20.34
N ASP A 184 5.23 -13.07 -19.69
CA ASP A 184 4.57 -14.28 -20.18
C ASP A 184 3.86 -14.02 -21.52
N HIS A 185 3.16 -12.89 -21.60
CA HIS A 185 2.46 -12.51 -22.83
C HIS A 185 3.41 -12.29 -24.01
N VAL A 186 4.49 -11.52 -23.85
CA VAL A 186 5.43 -11.26 -24.96
C VAL A 186 6.24 -12.48 -25.37
N ASN A 187 6.45 -13.44 -24.48
CA ASN A 187 7.11 -14.71 -24.79
C ASN A 187 6.22 -15.68 -25.56
N THR A 188 4.92 -15.67 -25.28
CA THR A 188 3.95 -16.61 -25.88
C THR A 188 3.28 -16.06 -27.14
N ARG A 189 3.07 -14.75 -27.22
CA ARG A 189 2.39 -14.11 -28.35
C ARG A 189 3.28 -14.04 -29.58
N VAL A 190 2.86 -14.70 -30.66
CA VAL A 190 3.54 -14.67 -31.96
C VAL A 190 2.85 -13.67 -32.89
N GLN A 191 3.61 -12.72 -33.44
CA GLN A 191 3.22 -11.82 -34.52
C GLN A 191 4.42 -11.55 -35.45
N PHE A 192 4.14 -11.22 -36.70
CA PHE A 192 5.20 -11.01 -37.72
C PHE A 192 6.19 -12.16 -37.80
N GLY A 193 5.70 -13.39 -37.65
CA GLY A 193 6.49 -14.64 -37.79
C GLY A 193 7.39 -15.03 -36.61
N ARG A 194 7.33 -14.27 -35.46
CA ARG A 194 8.13 -14.60 -34.26
C ARG A 194 7.47 -14.10 -32.99
N ALA A 195 7.90 -14.58 -31.80
CA ALA A 195 7.42 -14.07 -30.50
C ALA A 195 7.73 -12.60 -30.34
N LEU A 196 6.83 -11.85 -29.68
CA LEU A 196 6.99 -10.41 -29.44
C LEU A 196 8.29 -10.11 -28.68
N ALA A 197 8.71 -10.97 -27.76
CA ALA A 197 9.97 -10.86 -27.02
C ALA A 197 11.24 -10.86 -27.92
N LYS A 198 11.14 -11.22 -29.19
CA LYS A 198 12.26 -11.17 -30.14
C LYS A 198 12.44 -9.81 -30.82
N PHE A 199 11.58 -8.84 -30.54
CA PHE A 199 11.71 -7.49 -31.05
C PHE A 199 12.44 -6.59 -30.04
N GLN A 200 13.46 -5.87 -30.52
CA GLN A 200 14.30 -5.03 -29.65
C GLN A 200 13.49 -3.94 -28.91
N ALA A 201 12.47 -3.36 -29.57
CA ALA A 201 11.60 -2.37 -28.94
C ALA A 201 10.78 -2.96 -27.76
N VAL A 202 10.39 -4.23 -27.86
CA VAL A 202 9.72 -4.94 -26.76
C VAL A 202 10.69 -5.21 -25.61
N GLN A 203 11.89 -5.69 -25.94
CA GLN A 203 12.95 -5.96 -24.94
C GLN A 203 13.31 -4.68 -24.16
N GLN A 204 13.47 -3.56 -24.86
CA GLN A 204 13.76 -2.27 -24.23
C GLN A 204 12.62 -1.80 -23.31
N ALA A 205 11.37 -1.92 -23.75
CA ALA A 205 10.21 -1.54 -22.94
C ALA A 205 10.07 -2.44 -21.69
N MET A 206 10.36 -3.75 -21.82
CA MET A 206 10.34 -4.66 -20.68
C MET A 206 11.49 -4.40 -19.70
N ALA A 207 12.67 -3.99 -20.19
CA ALA A 207 13.76 -3.56 -19.34
C ALA A 207 13.39 -2.30 -18.55
N GLU A 208 12.81 -1.29 -19.21
CA GLU A 208 12.29 -0.10 -18.53
C GLU A 208 11.25 -0.45 -17.46
N PHE A 209 10.30 -1.34 -17.76
CA PHE A 209 9.32 -1.79 -16.77
C PHE A 209 9.99 -2.46 -15.57
N SER A 210 10.97 -3.33 -15.78
CA SER A 210 11.68 -4.02 -14.70
C SER A 210 12.42 -3.04 -13.78
N GLU A 211 13.05 -2.00 -14.34
CA GLU A 211 13.73 -0.94 -13.59
C GLU A 211 12.74 -0.18 -12.69
N GLU A 212 11.57 0.17 -13.23
CA GLU A 212 10.52 0.87 -12.49
C GLU A 212 9.97 0.02 -11.34
N ALA A 213 9.69 -1.26 -11.58
CA ALA A 213 9.20 -2.18 -10.55
C ALA A 213 10.24 -2.40 -9.44
N ALA A 214 11.51 -2.65 -9.80
CA ALA A 214 12.60 -2.83 -8.85
C ALA A 214 12.84 -1.59 -7.99
N ALA A 215 12.72 -0.39 -8.57
CA ALA A 215 12.89 0.86 -7.84
C ALA A 215 11.78 1.08 -6.80
N VAL A 216 10.54 0.67 -7.09
CA VAL A 216 9.44 0.73 -6.10
C VAL A 216 9.65 -0.30 -5.00
N ASP A 217 10.03 -1.53 -5.33
CA ASP A 217 10.29 -2.59 -4.36
C ASP A 217 11.41 -2.19 -3.37
N ALA A 218 12.54 -1.71 -3.89
CA ALA A 218 13.63 -1.19 -3.06
C ALA A 218 13.19 0.00 -2.17
N SER A 219 12.36 0.89 -2.70
CA SER A 219 11.84 2.03 -1.95
C SER A 219 10.88 1.58 -0.83
N ALA A 220 10.05 0.56 -1.09
CA ALA A 220 9.16 -0.02 -0.08
C ALA A 220 9.95 -0.66 1.07
N ALA A 221 11.02 -1.41 0.75
CA ALA A 221 11.91 -2.00 1.74
C ALA A 221 12.61 -0.94 2.60
N ALA A 222 13.09 0.14 1.98
CA ALA A 222 13.69 1.26 2.71
C ALA A 222 12.69 1.95 3.65
N CYS A 223 11.41 2.08 3.24
CA CYS A 223 10.36 2.63 4.11
C CYS A 223 10.10 1.74 5.33
N ALA A 224 9.96 0.42 5.13
CA ALA A 224 9.71 -0.51 6.21
C ALA A 224 10.86 -0.48 7.25
N ALA A 225 12.09 -0.57 6.78
CA ALA A 225 13.27 -0.45 7.64
C ALA A 225 13.30 0.88 8.41
N ALA A 226 12.99 2.01 7.75
CA ALA A 226 12.97 3.32 8.40
C ALA A 226 11.83 3.46 9.42
N LEU A 227 10.67 2.81 9.21
CA LEU A 227 9.57 2.75 10.16
C LEU A 227 9.97 1.98 11.42
N ASP A 228 10.69 0.87 11.29
CA ASP A 228 11.21 0.10 12.42
C ASP A 228 12.22 0.91 13.25
N TYR A 229 12.96 1.84 12.64
CA TYR A 229 13.81 2.81 13.32
C TYR A 229 13.09 4.06 13.83
N GLY A 230 11.80 4.24 13.55
CA GLY A 230 10.97 5.34 14.03
C GLY A 230 11.11 6.67 13.26
N HIS A 231 11.78 6.72 12.11
CA HIS A 231 12.07 7.95 11.36
C HIS A 231 11.92 7.81 9.85
N ALA A 232 10.72 7.51 9.35
CA ALA A 232 10.46 7.17 7.94
C ALA A 232 9.93 8.32 7.06
N SER A 233 9.80 9.54 7.57
CA SER A 233 9.10 10.63 6.85
C SER A 233 9.74 11.00 5.51
N PHE A 234 11.07 10.86 5.37
CA PHE A 234 11.78 11.10 4.12
C PHE A 234 11.61 9.93 3.15
N GLU A 235 11.82 8.71 3.64
CA GLU A 235 11.73 7.47 2.87
C GLU A 235 10.33 7.30 2.28
N ILE A 236 9.28 7.53 3.07
CA ILE A 236 7.89 7.45 2.62
C ILE A 236 7.60 8.51 1.55
N ALA A 237 8.02 9.76 1.76
CA ALA A 237 7.81 10.81 0.76
C ALA A 237 8.53 10.50 -0.56
N ALA A 238 9.76 10.03 -0.50
CA ALA A 238 10.54 9.63 -1.67
C ALA A 238 9.94 8.40 -2.37
N ALA A 239 9.54 7.38 -1.61
CA ALA A 239 8.96 6.15 -2.14
C ALA A 239 7.58 6.39 -2.77
N LYS A 240 6.73 7.20 -2.15
CA LYS A 240 5.40 7.49 -2.70
C LYS A 240 5.50 8.27 -4.01
N LEU A 241 6.40 9.25 -4.09
CA LEU A 241 6.71 9.96 -5.34
C LEU A 241 7.32 9.00 -6.38
N ARG A 242 8.27 8.14 -5.98
CA ARG A 242 8.89 7.14 -6.87
C ARG A 242 7.86 6.18 -7.44
N MET A 243 6.92 5.71 -6.58
CA MET A 243 5.81 4.85 -7.01
C MET A 243 4.93 5.55 -8.06
N GLY A 244 4.58 6.83 -7.85
CA GLY A 244 3.79 7.60 -8.82
C GLY A 244 4.45 7.65 -10.20
N ILE A 245 5.77 7.93 -10.26
CA ILE A 245 6.56 7.94 -11.48
C ILE A 245 6.60 6.55 -12.13
N ALA A 246 6.78 5.50 -11.33
CA ALA A 246 6.82 4.12 -11.81
C ALA A 246 5.47 3.71 -12.45
N VAL A 247 4.37 4.00 -11.79
CA VAL A 247 3.02 3.70 -12.30
C VAL A 247 2.76 4.41 -13.64
N ASP A 248 3.17 5.68 -13.75
CA ASP A 248 3.01 6.48 -14.98
C ASP A 248 3.77 5.90 -16.18
N ARG A 249 4.88 5.21 -15.94
CA ARG A 249 5.70 4.56 -16.98
C ARG A 249 5.31 3.10 -17.20
N ALA A 250 5.19 2.31 -16.15
CA ALA A 250 4.98 0.87 -16.20
C ALA A 250 3.59 0.48 -16.72
N VAL A 251 2.53 1.16 -16.29
CA VAL A 251 1.15 0.83 -16.70
C VAL A 251 0.95 0.96 -18.21
N PRO A 252 1.36 2.07 -18.89
CA PRO A 252 1.28 2.15 -20.35
C PRO A 252 2.12 1.08 -21.07
N ILE A 253 3.28 0.71 -20.53
CA ILE A 253 4.10 -0.38 -21.09
C ILE A 253 3.35 -1.69 -21.01
N ALA A 254 2.80 -2.05 -19.84
CA ALA A 254 2.04 -3.28 -19.65
C ALA A 254 0.88 -3.39 -20.63
N HIS A 255 0.07 -2.33 -20.77
CA HIS A 255 -1.06 -2.31 -21.71
C HIS A 255 -0.61 -2.35 -23.18
N ARG A 256 0.47 -1.68 -23.54
CA ARG A 256 1.03 -1.73 -24.89
C ARG A 256 1.52 -3.13 -25.27
N MET A 257 2.09 -3.88 -24.31
CA MET A 257 2.53 -5.26 -24.55
C MET A 257 1.35 -6.22 -24.78
N HIS A 258 0.26 -6.04 -24.03
CA HIS A 258 -0.92 -6.91 -24.13
C HIS A 258 -1.89 -6.51 -25.26
N GLY A 259 -1.91 -5.24 -25.65
CA GLY A 259 -2.93 -4.71 -26.57
C GLY A 259 -4.34 -4.75 -25.98
N ALA A 260 -5.35 -5.02 -26.82
CA ALA A 260 -6.77 -4.92 -26.41
C ALA A 260 -7.14 -5.84 -25.23
N ILE A 261 -6.54 -7.02 -25.12
CA ILE A 261 -6.85 -7.97 -24.03
C ILE A 261 -6.53 -7.39 -22.64
N GLY A 262 -5.49 -6.58 -22.53
CA GLY A 262 -5.09 -5.96 -21.25
C GLY A 262 -6.12 -4.98 -20.69
N PHE A 263 -7.07 -4.50 -21.51
CA PHE A 263 -8.14 -3.58 -21.10
C PHE A 263 -9.43 -4.30 -20.73
N THR A 264 -9.54 -5.60 -20.97
CA THR A 264 -10.76 -6.34 -20.64
C THR A 264 -10.84 -6.60 -19.13
N ILE A 265 -12.07 -6.60 -18.60
CA ILE A 265 -12.29 -6.74 -17.16
C ILE A 265 -12.00 -8.17 -16.67
N GLU A 266 -12.05 -9.15 -17.55
CA GLU A 266 -11.77 -10.55 -17.25
C GLU A 266 -10.27 -10.84 -17.15
N TYR A 267 -9.43 -9.94 -17.66
CA TYR A 267 -7.99 -10.16 -17.69
C TYR A 267 -7.31 -9.55 -16.45
N ALA A 268 -6.49 -10.34 -15.77
CA ALA A 268 -5.88 -9.98 -14.47
C ALA A 268 -5.12 -8.63 -14.49
N LEU A 269 -4.50 -8.26 -15.63
CA LEU A 269 -3.79 -6.99 -15.77
C LEU A 269 -4.70 -5.78 -15.49
N ASN A 270 -5.97 -5.82 -15.91
CA ASN A 270 -6.91 -4.72 -15.67
C ASN A 270 -7.08 -4.44 -14.18
N HIS A 271 -7.23 -5.48 -13.38
CA HIS A 271 -7.38 -5.36 -11.93
C HIS A 271 -6.14 -4.77 -11.24
N LEU A 272 -4.95 -5.16 -11.69
CA LEU A 272 -3.69 -4.64 -11.16
C LEU A 272 -3.50 -3.17 -11.53
N THR A 273 -3.66 -2.83 -12.82
CA THR A 273 -3.38 -1.47 -13.30
C THR A 273 -4.37 -0.43 -12.77
N ARG A 274 -5.66 -0.80 -12.60
CA ARG A 274 -6.66 0.09 -11.99
C ARG A 274 -6.32 0.41 -10.53
N ARG A 275 -5.84 -0.57 -9.74
CA ARG A 275 -5.36 -0.35 -8.38
C ARG A 275 -4.14 0.54 -8.35
N LEU A 276 -3.14 0.26 -9.17
CA LEU A 276 -1.93 1.10 -9.29
C LEU A 276 -2.28 2.56 -9.59
N MET A 277 -3.21 2.80 -10.51
CA MET A 277 -3.68 4.15 -10.85
C MET A 277 -4.44 4.80 -9.68
N GLY A 278 -5.24 4.05 -8.93
CA GLY A 278 -5.91 4.54 -7.73
C GLY A 278 -4.91 4.90 -6.62
N TRP A 279 -4.05 3.96 -6.26
CA TRP A 279 -3.06 4.11 -5.19
C TRP A 279 -2.06 5.25 -5.43
N ARG A 280 -1.84 5.63 -6.69
CA ARG A 280 -1.03 6.81 -7.04
C ARG A 280 -1.57 8.09 -6.40
N SER A 281 -2.88 8.27 -6.34
CA SER A 281 -3.54 9.46 -5.79
C SER A 281 -3.95 9.33 -4.32
N GLU A 282 -4.14 8.11 -3.82
CA GLU A 282 -4.54 7.84 -2.45
C GLU A 282 -3.42 8.20 -1.46
N PHE A 283 -3.80 8.78 -0.32
CA PHE A 283 -2.87 9.28 0.70
C PHE A 283 -1.82 10.25 0.15
N GLY A 284 -2.26 11.18 -0.70
CA GLY A 284 -1.44 12.19 -1.35
C GLY A 284 -0.91 11.76 -2.72
N GLY A 285 -1.12 12.61 -3.71
CA GLY A 285 -0.61 12.42 -5.08
C GLY A 285 0.82 12.91 -5.27
N ASP A 286 1.35 12.73 -6.48
CA ASP A 286 2.74 13.04 -6.84
C ASP A 286 3.14 14.49 -6.49
N ALA A 287 2.28 15.47 -6.81
CA ALA A 287 2.55 16.88 -6.55
C ALA A 287 2.69 17.17 -5.05
N PHE A 288 1.83 16.57 -4.21
CA PHE A 288 1.88 16.71 -2.75
C PHE A 288 3.21 16.19 -2.19
N TRP A 289 3.61 14.99 -2.58
CA TRP A 289 4.84 14.37 -2.05
C TRP A 289 6.10 15.03 -2.63
N ALA A 290 6.07 15.48 -3.89
CA ALA A 290 7.15 16.26 -4.49
C ALA A 290 7.36 17.60 -3.75
N GLU A 291 6.27 18.31 -3.41
CA GLU A 291 6.32 19.56 -2.67
C GLU A 291 6.86 19.33 -1.25
N ARG A 292 6.34 18.32 -0.53
CA ARG A 292 6.80 17.96 0.82
C ARG A 292 8.29 17.64 0.85
N LEU A 293 8.76 16.84 -0.10
CA LEU A 293 10.17 16.48 -0.25
C LEU A 293 11.02 17.70 -0.65
N GLY A 294 10.54 18.48 -1.61
CA GLY A 294 11.22 19.69 -2.10
C GLY A 294 11.41 20.75 -1.02
N ARG A 295 10.40 21.00 -0.18
CA ARG A 295 10.51 21.91 0.98
C ARG A 295 11.56 21.44 1.97
N ARG A 296 11.62 20.13 2.27
CA ARG A 296 12.64 19.55 3.14
C ARG A 296 14.05 19.76 2.56
N VAL A 297 14.26 19.43 1.29
CA VAL A 297 15.54 19.59 0.59
C VAL A 297 15.98 21.05 0.54
N ALA A 298 15.07 21.96 0.24
CA ALA A 298 15.35 23.39 0.24
C ALA A 298 15.82 23.91 1.61
N GLY A 299 15.24 23.39 2.69
CA GLY A 299 15.63 23.72 4.07
C GLY A 299 17.03 23.21 4.45
N LEU A 300 17.50 22.11 3.85
CA LEU A 300 18.83 21.53 4.10
C LEU A 300 19.95 22.18 3.29
N GLY A 301 19.62 22.77 2.14
CA GLY A 301 20.60 23.22 1.14
C GLY A 301 21.34 22.05 0.46
N GLY A 302 22.05 22.31 -0.64
CA GLY A 302 22.66 21.26 -1.46
C GLY A 302 23.65 20.36 -0.72
N HIS A 303 24.55 20.94 0.07
CA HIS A 303 25.50 20.15 0.89
C HIS A 303 24.80 19.38 2.03
N GLY A 304 23.73 19.94 2.58
CA GLY A 304 22.93 19.32 3.64
C GLY A 304 22.20 18.07 3.15
N LEU A 305 21.66 18.12 1.94
CA LEU A 305 20.96 16.96 1.34
C LEU A 305 21.86 15.74 1.21
N TRP A 306 23.06 15.90 0.64
CA TRP A 306 23.98 14.75 0.47
C TRP A 306 24.36 14.11 1.80
N ARG A 307 24.69 14.95 2.78
CA ARG A 307 25.01 14.49 4.14
C ARG A 307 23.84 13.78 4.82
N GLU A 308 22.61 14.32 4.66
CA GLU A 308 21.39 13.70 5.18
C GLU A 308 21.17 12.32 4.56
N MET A 309 21.25 12.21 3.21
CA MET A 309 21.06 10.94 2.51
C MET A 309 22.08 9.88 2.95
N SER A 310 23.37 10.24 3.02
CA SER A 310 24.42 9.31 3.45
C SER A 310 24.23 8.86 4.91
N ALA A 311 23.93 9.80 5.82
CA ALA A 311 23.70 9.47 7.23
C ALA A 311 22.46 8.61 7.47
N ARG A 312 21.45 8.69 6.60
CA ARG A 312 20.24 7.84 6.69
C ARG A 312 20.58 6.40 6.31
N THR A 313 21.34 6.20 5.25
CA THR A 313 21.81 4.86 4.84
C THR A 313 22.58 4.19 5.97
N ASP A 314 23.49 4.91 6.60
CA ASP A 314 24.30 4.39 7.73
C ASP A 314 23.45 3.99 8.94
N ARG A 315 22.33 4.68 9.20
CA ARG A 315 21.38 4.34 10.29
C ARG A 315 20.55 3.09 10.01
N ILE A 316 20.28 2.79 8.73
CA ILE A 316 19.44 1.64 8.34
C ILE A 316 20.28 0.36 8.25
N VAL A 317 21.60 0.49 8.00
CA VAL A 317 22.50 -0.65 7.77
C VAL A 317 23.33 -0.98 9.02
N GLY A 318 23.44 -0.07 9.99
CA GLY A 318 24.14 -0.22 11.26
C GLY A 318 23.30 -0.81 12.33
#